data_7d6d48c0addaa2a3f9514e9b3f0c070c
#
_entry.id   7d6d48c0addaa2a3f9514e9b3f0c070c
#
_cell.length_a   1.000
_cell.length_b   1.000
_cell.length_c   1.000
_cell.angle_alpha   90.00
_cell.angle_beta   90.00
_cell.angle_gamma   90.00
#
_symmetry.space_group_name_H-M   'P 1'
#
loop_
_entity.id
_entity.type
_entity.pdbx_description
1 polymer ?
#
loop_
_entity_poly.entity_id
_entity_poly.type
_entity_poly.pdbx_seq_one_letter_code
_entity_poly.pdbx_strand_id
1 'polypeptide(L)'
;MKEFTAVVSHSNGAITKYQDFDSKADADAHVATYGGKVVQDLDNQLAYWNVSGDTPSKDTDQLAADILADKWAAIRTQRDTLMAQSDWMAMPDSPAISDAWTAYRTALRNLPASQADPDDIVWPTAP
;
A
#
# COMPACT_ATOMS: atom_id res chain seq x y z
N MET A 1 7.88 -12.93 10.82
CA MET A 1 7.23 -13.49 12.02
C MET A 1 7.65 -14.93 12.22
N LYS A 2 7.57 -15.41 13.46
CA LYS A 2 7.83 -16.81 13.77
C LYS A 2 6.58 -17.66 13.48
N GLU A 3 6.75 -19.00 13.49
CA GLU A 3 5.67 -19.93 13.19
C GLU A 3 4.49 -19.81 14.16
N PHE A 4 4.76 -19.56 15.45
CA PHE A 4 3.73 -19.44 16.48
C PHE A 4 3.66 -18.00 16.99
N THR A 5 2.46 -17.42 16.96
CA THR A 5 2.21 -16.06 17.42
C THR A 5 1.03 -16.03 18.37
N ALA A 6 1.23 -15.51 19.58
CA ALA A 6 0.12 -15.17 20.47
C ALA A 6 -0.47 -13.83 20.05
N VAL A 7 -1.78 -13.79 19.83
CA VAL A 7 -2.49 -12.58 19.41
C VAL A 7 -3.61 -12.22 20.38
N VAL A 8 -3.82 -10.93 20.58
CA VAL A 8 -5.01 -10.35 21.19
C VAL A 8 -5.76 -9.59 20.12
N SER A 9 -7.06 -9.82 20.01
CA SER A 9 -7.90 -9.19 18.98
C SER A 9 -9.12 -8.50 19.58
N HIS A 10 -9.66 -7.56 18.83
CA HIS A 10 -11.00 -7.04 19.08
C HIS A 10 -12.08 -8.10 18.83
N SER A 11 -13.32 -7.81 19.24
CA SER A 11 -14.47 -8.69 18.99
C SER A 11 -14.75 -8.93 17.50
N ASN A 12 -14.33 -8.02 16.62
CA ASN A 12 -14.41 -8.17 15.16
C ASN A 12 -13.26 -8.98 14.54
N GLY A 13 -12.30 -9.45 15.36
CA GLY A 13 -11.15 -10.25 14.92
C GLY A 13 -9.91 -9.48 14.50
N ALA A 14 -9.94 -8.14 14.50
CA ALA A 14 -8.76 -7.33 14.19
C ALA A 14 -7.70 -7.47 15.28
N ILE A 15 -6.45 -7.77 14.91
CA ILE A 15 -5.33 -7.97 15.84
C ILE A 15 -4.92 -6.63 16.46
N THR A 16 -4.87 -6.56 17.78
CA THR A 16 -4.44 -5.36 18.54
C THR A 16 -3.05 -5.48 19.12
N LYS A 17 -2.66 -6.70 19.49
CA LYS A 17 -1.34 -7.02 20.05
C LYS A 17 -0.91 -8.39 19.58
N TYR A 18 0.38 -8.60 19.44
CA TYR A 18 0.95 -9.90 19.12
C TYR A 18 2.33 -10.09 19.76
N GLN A 19 2.73 -11.35 19.90
CA GLN A 19 4.07 -11.75 20.32
C GLN A 19 4.43 -13.09 19.67
N ASP A 20 5.62 -13.15 19.07
CA ASP A 20 6.12 -14.32 18.37
C ASP A 20 6.89 -15.26 19.30
N PHE A 21 6.77 -16.57 19.07
CA PHE A 21 7.42 -17.62 19.82
C PHE A 21 8.08 -18.66 18.91
N ASP A 22 9.16 -19.27 19.39
CA ASP A 22 9.87 -20.35 18.69
C ASP A 22 9.17 -21.70 18.85
N SER A 23 8.31 -21.85 19.85
CA SER A 23 7.57 -23.09 20.09
C SER A 23 6.10 -22.81 20.40
N LYS A 24 5.24 -23.80 20.05
CA LYS A 24 3.83 -23.74 20.42
C LYS A 24 3.64 -23.77 21.94
N ALA A 25 4.48 -24.51 22.66
CA ALA A 25 4.39 -24.65 24.13
C ALA A 25 4.59 -23.29 24.82
N ASP A 26 5.56 -22.51 24.38
CA ASP A 26 5.81 -21.15 24.91
C ASP A 26 4.68 -20.18 24.59
N ALA A 27 4.13 -20.27 23.37
CA ALA A 27 2.98 -19.47 22.95
C ALA A 27 1.73 -19.82 23.79
N ASP A 28 1.45 -21.10 23.99
CA ASP A 28 0.33 -21.59 24.82
C ASP A 28 0.48 -21.13 26.28
N ALA A 29 1.69 -21.21 26.85
CA ALA A 29 1.98 -20.73 28.20
C ALA A 29 1.77 -19.22 28.34
N HIS A 30 2.17 -18.43 27.32
CA HIS A 30 1.91 -16.98 27.28
C HIS A 30 0.41 -16.67 27.27
N VAL A 31 -0.35 -17.35 26.41
CA VAL A 31 -1.81 -17.16 26.30
C VAL A 31 -2.51 -17.58 27.59
N ALA A 32 -2.06 -18.65 28.27
CA ALA A 32 -2.61 -19.06 29.56
C ALA A 32 -2.42 -18.00 30.65
N THR A 33 -1.34 -17.21 30.57
CA THR A 33 -1.01 -16.17 31.55
C THR A 33 -1.68 -14.83 31.22
N TYR A 34 -1.66 -14.41 29.95
CA TYR A 34 -2.02 -13.06 29.51
C TYR A 34 -3.28 -13.00 28.65
N GLY A 35 -3.86 -14.13 28.29
CA GLY A 35 -5.01 -14.23 27.38
C GLY A 35 -4.64 -14.12 25.90
N GLY A 36 -5.63 -14.22 25.04
CA GLY A 36 -5.47 -14.21 23.59
C GLY A 36 -5.58 -15.59 22.95
N LYS A 37 -5.08 -15.73 21.74
CA LYS A 37 -5.06 -16.98 20.96
C LYS A 37 -3.67 -17.23 20.38
N VAL A 38 -3.30 -18.50 20.26
CA VAL A 38 -2.13 -18.90 19.47
C VAL A 38 -2.56 -19.10 18.03
N VAL A 39 -1.87 -18.44 17.12
CA VAL A 39 -2.08 -18.53 15.67
C VAL A 39 -0.78 -18.95 15.01
N GLN A 40 -0.89 -19.80 14.01
CA GLN A 40 0.23 -20.32 13.25
C GLN A 40 0.35 -19.62 11.91
N ASP A 41 1.60 -19.44 11.43
CA ASP A 41 1.92 -18.97 10.08
C ASP A 41 1.33 -17.59 9.70
N LEU A 42 1.16 -16.68 10.67
CA LEU A 42 0.87 -15.28 10.37
C LEU A 42 2.08 -14.63 9.68
N ASP A 43 1.81 -13.76 8.73
CA ASP A 43 2.81 -12.86 8.18
C ASP A 43 2.73 -11.47 8.84
N ASN A 44 3.67 -10.58 8.49
CA ASN A 44 3.73 -9.23 9.05
C ASN A 44 2.65 -8.26 8.53
N GLN A 45 1.74 -8.72 7.66
CA GLN A 45 0.63 -7.93 7.14
C GLN A 45 -0.61 -8.04 8.04
N LEU A 46 -0.44 -7.82 9.34
CA LEU A 46 -1.43 -8.08 10.39
C LEU A 46 -2.75 -7.33 10.22
N ALA A 47 -2.73 -6.16 9.58
CA ALA A 47 -3.93 -5.37 9.32
C ALA A 47 -4.97 -6.10 8.45
N TYR A 48 -4.53 -7.09 7.66
CA TYR A 48 -5.39 -7.87 6.77
C TYR A 48 -5.80 -9.23 7.36
N TRP A 49 -5.32 -9.57 8.57
CA TRP A 49 -5.67 -10.81 9.23
C TRP A 49 -6.86 -10.64 10.18
N ASN A 50 -7.76 -11.62 10.17
CA ASN A 50 -8.88 -11.75 11.09
C ASN A 50 -8.75 -13.05 11.90
N VAL A 51 -8.84 -12.93 13.21
CA VAL A 51 -8.69 -14.05 14.18
C VAL A 51 -9.91 -14.18 15.09
N SER A 52 -11.08 -13.74 14.67
CA SER A 52 -12.33 -13.90 15.46
C SER A 52 -12.79 -15.34 15.58
N GLY A 53 -12.49 -16.19 14.58
CA GLY A 53 -12.81 -17.61 14.55
C GLY A 53 -11.68 -18.50 15.06
N ASP A 54 -11.87 -19.81 14.93
CA ASP A 54 -10.84 -20.82 15.25
C ASP A 54 -9.77 -20.91 14.16
N THR A 55 -10.12 -20.54 12.93
CA THR A 55 -9.19 -20.49 11.80
C THR A 55 -8.94 -19.03 11.43
N PRO A 56 -7.69 -18.54 11.45
CA PRO A 56 -7.38 -17.21 10.99
C PRO A 56 -7.62 -17.09 9.49
N SER A 57 -8.06 -15.91 9.04
CA SER A 57 -8.29 -15.59 7.63
C SER A 57 -7.61 -14.29 7.24
N LYS A 58 -7.10 -14.21 6.01
CA LYS A 58 -6.47 -13.02 5.45
C LYS A 58 -7.34 -12.42 4.35
N ASP A 59 -7.62 -11.13 4.45
CA ASP A 59 -8.31 -10.38 3.40
C ASP A 59 -7.33 -10.02 2.28
N THR A 60 -7.15 -10.96 1.35
CA THR A 60 -6.24 -10.80 0.21
C THR A 60 -6.77 -9.82 -0.83
N ASP A 61 -8.08 -9.64 -0.92
CA ASP A 61 -8.71 -8.70 -1.85
C ASP A 61 -8.45 -7.25 -1.39
N GLN A 62 -8.62 -6.98 -0.10
CA GLN A 62 -8.29 -5.67 0.45
C GLN A 62 -6.80 -5.37 0.35
N LEU A 63 -5.94 -6.35 0.63
CA LEU A 63 -4.49 -6.21 0.46
C LEU A 63 -4.12 -5.85 -0.99
N ALA A 64 -4.70 -6.55 -1.97
CA ALA A 64 -4.44 -6.27 -3.38
C ALA A 64 -4.93 -4.88 -3.80
N ALA A 65 -6.09 -4.45 -3.28
CA ALA A 65 -6.63 -3.11 -3.53
C ALA A 65 -5.74 -2.01 -2.95
N ASP A 66 -5.22 -2.20 -1.75
CA ASP A 66 -4.34 -1.23 -1.08
C ASP A 66 -2.98 -1.13 -1.81
N ILE A 67 -2.40 -2.26 -2.23
CA ILE A 67 -1.18 -2.27 -3.05
C ILE A 67 -1.40 -1.51 -4.36
N LEU A 68 -2.53 -1.72 -5.03
CA LEU A 68 -2.87 -1.02 -6.27
C LEU A 68 -3.01 0.49 -6.04
N ALA A 69 -3.67 0.89 -4.95
CA ALA A 69 -3.83 2.29 -4.58
C ALA A 69 -2.49 2.97 -4.30
N ASP A 70 -1.57 2.29 -3.62
CA ASP A 70 -0.22 2.79 -3.33
C ASP A 70 0.60 2.98 -4.62
N LYS A 71 0.52 2.04 -5.56
CA LYS A 71 1.16 2.16 -6.88
C LYS A 71 0.66 3.40 -7.64
N TRP A 72 -0.63 3.62 -7.70
CA TRP A 72 -1.22 4.80 -8.32
C TRP A 72 -0.85 6.10 -7.60
N ALA A 73 -0.75 6.09 -6.27
CA ALA A 73 -0.29 7.24 -5.50
C ALA A 73 1.15 7.62 -5.85
N ALA A 74 2.05 6.63 -5.97
CA ALA A 74 3.44 6.85 -6.39
C ALA A 74 3.53 7.45 -7.81
N ILE A 75 2.72 6.93 -8.75
CA ILE A 75 2.66 7.45 -10.13
C ILE A 75 2.19 8.91 -10.15
N ARG A 76 1.15 9.25 -9.37
CA ARG A 76 0.67 10.64 -9.27
C ARG A 76 1.73 11.56 -8.68
N THR A 77 2.46 11.12 -7.67
CA THR A 77 3.57 11.89 -7.07
C THR A 77 4.67 12.16 -8.10
N GLN A 78 5.07 11.16 -8.87
CA GLN A 78 6.08 11.33 -9.92
C GLN A 78 5.58 12.27 -11.03
N ARG A 79 4.34 12.12 -11.48
CA ARG A 79 3.70 13.03 -12.43
C ARG A 79 3.72 14.47 -11.93
N ASP A 80 3.34 14.69 -10.69
CA ASP A 80 3.29 16.04 -10.09
C ASP A 80 4.68 16.67 -10.01
N THR A 81 5.72 15.87 -9.72
CA THR A 81 7.12 16.31 -9.76
C THR A 81 7.51 16.76 -11.18
N LEU A 82 7.17 15.98 -12.21
CA LEU A 82 7.45 16.32 -13.61
C LEU A 82 6.66 17.55 -14.06
N MET A 83 5.41 17.71 -13.62
CA MET A 83 4.62 18.90 -13.87
C MET A 83 5.26 20.14 -13.26
N ALA A 84 5.70 20.06 -12.00
CA ALA A 84 6.31 21.18 -11.28
C ALA A 84 7.59 21.69 -11.96
N GLN A 85 8.37 20.81 -12.59
CA GLN A 85 9.59 21.19 -13.31
C GLN A 85 9.34 22.14 -14.49
N SER A 86 8.14 22.16 -15.04
CA SER A 86 7.74 23.01 -16.17
C SER A 86 6.68 24.05 -15.83
N ASP A 87 6.30 24.21 -14.57
CA ASP A 87 5.24 25.16 -14.16
C ASP A 87 5.62 26.62 -14.42
N TRP A 88 6.91 26.95 -14.34
CA TRP A 88 7.42 28.28 -14.67
C TRP A 88 7.08 28.72 -16.11
N MET A 89 6.93 27.78 -17.06
CA MET A 89 6.57 28.05 -18.45
C MET A 89 5.14 28.58 -18.61
N ALA A 90 4.29 28.38 -17.61
CA ALA A 90 2.90 28.87 -17.59
C ALA A 90 2.76 30.25 -16.92
N MET A 91 3.87 30.83 -16.43
CA MET A 91 3.86 32.14 -15.79
C MET A 91 3.68 33.26 -16.82
N PRO A 92 2.96 34.35 -16.49
CA PRO A 92 2.67 35.44 -17.45
C PRO A 92 3.93 36.17 -17.98
N ASP A 93 5.02 36.15 -17.22
CA ASP A 93 6.30 36.80 -17.55
C ASP A 93 7.33 35.84 -18.17
N SER A 94 6.95 34.59 -18.42
CA SER A 94 7.79 33.61 -19.11
C SER A 94 7.66 33.76 -20.64
N PRO A 95 8.63 33.27 -21.43
CA PRO A 95 8.45 33.11 -22.87
C PRO A 95 7.23 32.25 -23.18
N ALA A 96 6.60 32.45 -24.34
CA ALA A 96 5.46 31.65 -24.75
C ALA A 96 5.81 30.16 -24.78
N ILE A 97 4.96 29.35 -24.13
CA ILE A 97 5.12 27.88 -24.11
C ILE A 97 4.94 27.32 -25.53
N SER A 98 5.85 26.43 -25.96
CA SER A 98 5.75 25.77 -27.26
C SER A 98 4.63 24.72 -27.29
N ASP A 99 4.16 24.37 -28.50
CA ASP A 99 3.16 23.33 -28.70
C ASP A 99 3.66 21.96 -28.17
N ALA A 100 4.96 21.66 -28.32
CA ALA A 100 5.58 20.44 -27.82
C ALA A 100 5.52 20.33 -26.28
N TRP A 101 5.84 21.42 -25.57
CA TRP A 101 5.71 21.49 -24.11
C TRP A 101 4.25 21.43 -23.65
N THR A 102 3.35 22.07 -24.38
CA THR A 102 1.91 22.00 -24.08
C THR A 102 1.39 20.56 -24.21
N ALA A 103 1.78 19.86 -25.28
CA ALA A 103 1.41 18.46 -25.49
C ALA A 103 1.98 17.54 -24.40
N TYR A 104 3.25 17.72 -24.01
CA TYR A 104 3.89 16.97 -22.92
C TYR A 104 3.16 17.17 -21.60
N ARG A 105 2.88 18.41 -21.20
CA ARG A 105 2.15 18.72 -19.96
C ARG A 105 0.73 18.15 -19.98
N THR A 106 0.05 18.18 -21.12
CA THR A 106 -1.27 17.57 -21.29
C THR A 106 -1.22 16.05 -21.12
N ALA A 107 -0.21 15.40 -21.71
CA ALA A 107 0.00 13.96 -21.57
C ALA A 107 0.27 13.57 -20.11
N LEU A 108 1.10 14.33 -19.39
CA LEU A 108 1.34 14.12 -17.94
C LEU A 108 0.04 14.26 -17.13
N ARG A 109 -0.74 15.30 -17.38
CA ARG A 109 -1.99 15.55 -16.67
C ARG A 109 -2.98 14.39 -16.83
N ASN A 110 -3.07 13.83 -18.02
CA ASN A 110 -4.02 12.78 -18.36
C ASN A 110 -3.48 11.36 -18.06
N LEU A 111 -2.21 11.21 -17.68
CA LEU A 111 -1.54 9.92 -17.57
C LEU A 111 -2.31 8.92 -16.69
N PRO A 112 -2.78 9.22 -15.46
CA PRO A 112 -3.48 8.24 -14.64
C PRO A 112 -4.81 7.76 -15.24
N ALA A 113 -5.45 8.59 -16.08
CA ALA A 113 -6.73 8.26 -16.71
C ALA A 113 -6.57 7.55 -18.06
N SER A 114 -5.41 7.71 -18.71
CA SER A 114 -5.14 7.16 -20.04
C SER A 114 -4.48 5.78 -20.03
N GLN A 115 -4.02 5.30 -18.88
CA GLN A 115 -3.34 4.02 -18.73
C GLN A 115 -3.97 3.22 -17.58
N ALA A 116 -4.22 1.94 -17.82
CA ALA A 116 -4.99 1.09 -16.90
C ALA A 116 -4.11 0.31 -15.91
N ASP A 117 -2.84 0.11 -16.23
CA ASP A 117 -1.92 -0.72 -15.44
C ASP A 117 -0.80 0.13 -14.83
N PRO A 118 -0.73 0.24 -13.49
CA PRO A 118 0.32 1.01 -12.83
C PRO A 118 1.70 0.34 -12.92
N ASP A 119 1.78 -0.93 -13.29
CA ASP A 119 3.04 -1.64 -13.45
C ASP A 119 3.64 -1.48 -14.85
N ASP A 120 2.87 -0.95 -15.81
CA ASP A 120 3.27 -0.79 -17.22
C ASP A 120 3.03 0.66 -17.70
N ILE A 121 3.51 1.64 -16.95
CA ILE A 121 3.34 3.05 -17.27
C ILE A 121 4.33 3.50 -18.35
N VAL A 122 3.80 4.01 -19.45
CA VAL A 122 4.56 4.71 -20.49
C VAL A 122 4.56 6.20 -20.18
N TRP A 123 5.71 6.70 -19.75
CA TRP A 123 5.88 8.12 -19.43
C TRP A 123 6.10 8.94 -20.70
N PRO A 124 5.43 10.10 -20.85
CA PRO A 124 5.72 11.00 -21.95
C PRO A 124 7.14 11.54 -21.84
N THR A 125 7.77 11.76 -22.99
CA THR A 125 9.13 12.30 -23.08
C THR A 125 9.06 13.82 -23.16
N ALA A 126 9.86 14.50 -22.35
CA ALA A 126 10.00 15.96 -22.42
C ALA A 126 10.63 16.38 -23.76
N PRO A 127 10.18 17.49 -24.38
CA PRO A 127 10.74 18.03 -25.61
C PRO A 127 12.18 18.50 -25.45
#